data_bf4b4a26c93f558d956c15af2426849b
#
_entry.id   bf4b4a26c93f558d956c15af2426849b
#
_cell.length_a   1.000
_cell.length_b   1.000
_cell.length_c   1.000
_cell.angle_alpha   90.00
_cell.angle_beta   90.00
_cell.angle_gamma   90.00
#
_symmetry.space_group_name_H-M   'P 1'
#
loop_
_entity.id
_entity.type
_entity.pdbx_description
1 polymer ?
#
loop_
_entity_poly.entity_id
_entity_poly.type
_entity_poly.pdbx_seq_one_letter_code
_entity_poly.pdbx_strand_id
1 'polypeptide(L)'
;MGLAQRSLEGRGLVTVSLTNMPFITEKIGVPRAVAVEFPFGMIWGHPGERGMHRDIMLHMLEAVETIKKPGTIIELPYTWPEEDFKKRDWFPKEPPPWMSSQENINEMLEFIQHGDPME
;
A
#
# COMPACT_ATOMS: atom_id res chain seq x y z
N MET A 1 -4.35 -0.80 -5.97
CA MET A 1 -3.06 -1.37 -6.43
C MET A 1 -3.01 -2.88 -6.32
N GLY A 2 -3.42 -3.49 -5.20
CA GLY A 2 -3.35 -4.94 -5.00
C GLY A 2 -4.11 -5.78 -6.02
N LEU A 3 -5.27 -5.32 -6.47
CA LEU A 3 -6.03 -6.00 -7.52
C LEU A 3 -5.30 -5.99 -8.86
N ALA A 4 -4.69 -4.86 -9.22
CA ALA A 4 -3.85 -4.77 -10.42
C ALA A 4 -2.65 -5.70 -10.33
N GLN A 5 -2.03 -5.80 -9.17
CA GLN A 5 -0.92 -6.72 -8.91
C GLN A 5 -1.33 -8.17 -9.15
N ARG A 6 -2.46 -8.61 -8.62
CA ARG A 6 -2.98 -9.96 -8.86
C ARG A 6 -3.22 -10.26 -10.34
N SER A 7 -3.79 -9.29 -11.03
CA SER A 7 -4.05 -9.42 -12.48
C SER A 7 -2.75 -9.59 -13.28
N LEU A 8 -1.74 -8.79 -12.97
CA LEU A 8 -0.43 -8.87 -13.63
C LEU A 8 0.29 -10.20 -13.32
N GLU A 9 0.27 -10.65 -12.08
CA GLU A 9 0.85 -11.94 -11.69
C GLU A 9 0.15 -13.11 -12.38
N GLY A 10 -1.18 -13.04 -12.52
CA GLY A 10 -1.96 -14.04 -13.27
C GLY A 10 -1.57 -14.13 -14.74
N ARG A 11 -0.92 -13.10 -15.28
CA ARG A 11 -0.39 -13.06 -16.66
C ARG A 11 1.09 -13.42 -16.76
N GLY A 12 1.69 -13.86 -15.67
CA GLY A 12 3.09 -14.31 -15.63
C GLY A 12 4.12 -13.24 -15.31
N LEU A 13 3.69 -12.04 -14.89
CA LEU A 13 4.59 -10.99 -14.44
C LEU A 13 4.88 -11.11 -12.96
N VAL A 14 6.13 -10.94 -12.56
CA VAL A 14 6.53 -10.91 -11.15
C VAL A 14 6.37 -9.48 -10.62
N THR A 15 5.65 -9.34 -9.52
CA THR A 15 5.36 -8.04 -8.91
C THR A 15 5.64 -8.03 -7.41
N VAL A 16 5.88 -6.85 -6.87
CA VAL A 16 5.94 -6.58 -5.44
C VAL A 16 5.26 -5.26 -5.14
N SER A 17 4.55 -5.18 -4.04
CA SER A 17 3.92 -3.94 -3.59
C SER A 17 4.48 -3.47 -2.25
N LEU A 18 4.42 -2.16 -2.03
CA LEU A 18 4.71 -1.53 -0.76
C LEU A 18 3.38 -1.07 -0.14
N THR A 19 3.13 -1.44 1.09
CA THR A 19 1.88 -1.13 1.78
C THR A 19 2.11 -0.58 3.18
N ASN A 20 1.28 0.35 3.60
CA ASN A 20 1.17 0.79 4.99
C ASN A 20 -0.08 0.24 5.70
N MET A 21 -0.86 -0.59 5.03
CA MET A 21 -2.05 -1.25 5.55
C MET A 21 -2.01 -2.76 5.28
N PRO A 22 -1.12 -3.50 5.99
CA PRO A 22 -0.90 -4.92 5.71
C PRO A 22 -2.15 -5.77 5.87
N PHE A 23 -3.05 -5.42 6.77
CA PHE A 23 -4.30 -6.16 6.99
C PHE A 23 -5.26 -6.09 5.80
N ILE A 24 -5.32 -4.97 5.08
CA ILE A 24 -6.10 -4.83 3.83
C ILE A 24 -5.39 -5.59 2.71
N THR A 25 -4.10 -5.43 2.60
CA THR A 25 -3.27 -6.10 1.59
C THR A 25 -3.37 -7.62 1.70
N GLU A 26 -3.38 -8.16 2.92
CA GLU A 26 -3.60 -9.57 3.19
C GLU A 26 -4.96 -10.06 2.70
N LYS A 27 -6.01 -9.30 2.97
CA LYS A 27 -7.38 -9.63 2.51
C LYS A 27 -7.53 -9.62 0.99
N ILE A 28 -6.83 -8.72 0.31
CA ILE A 28 -6.81 -8.68 -1.15
C ILE A 28 -6.09 -9.91 -1.71
N GLY A 29 -5.14 -10.47 -0.95
CA GLY A 29 -4.40 -11.65 -1.36
C GLY A 29 -3.33 -11.37 -2.40
N VAL A 30 -2.57 -10.28 -2.23
CA VAL A 30 -1.45 -9.98 -3.12
C VAL A 30 -0.35 -11.04 -3.01
N PRO A 31 0.34 -11.39 -4.10
CA PRO A 31 1.35 -12.45 -4.06
C PRO A 31 2.61 -12.07 -3.28
N ARG A 32 3.05 -10.83 -3.36
CA ARG A 32 4.23 -10.32 -2.65
C ARG A 32 3.99 -8.89 -2.19
N ALA A 33 4.28 -8.62 -0.93
CA ALA A 33 4.19 -7.27 -0.38
C ALA A 33 5.25 -7.04 0.68
N VAL A 34 5.64 -5.78 0.81
CA VAL A 34 6.47 -5.27 1.89
C VAL A 34 5.66 -4.23 2.65
N ALA A 35 5.61 -4.34 3.96
CA ALA A 35 4.82 -3.46 4.82
C ALA A 35 5.70 -2.50 5.60
N VAL A 36 5.26 -1.26 5.71
CA VAL A 36 5.87 -0.20 6.53
C VAL A 36 4.81 0.45 7.40
N GLU A 37 5.18 0.90 8.59
CA GLU A 37 4.30 1.66 9.50
C GLU A 37 4.44 3.17 9.26
N PHE A 38 4.22 3.60 8.04
CA PHE A 38 4.30 5.00 7.66
C PHE A 38 2.91 5.56 7.34
N PRO A 39 2.69 6.86 7.55
CA PRO A 39 1.40 7.48 7.26
C PRO A 39 1.14 7.56 5.75
N PHE A 40 -0.13 7.74 5.40
CA PHE A 40 -0.54 7.94 4.01
C PHE A 40 0.18 9.14 3.39
N GLY A 41 0.63 8.98 2.16
CA GLY A 41 1.39 9.98 1.44
C GLY A 41 2.88 9.99 1.75
N MET A 42 3.33 9.27 2.77
CA MET A 42 4.73 9.19 3.22
C MET A 42 5.24 7.74 3.26
N ILE A 43 4.71 6.90 2.42
CA ILE A 43 4.98 5.45 2.45
C ILE A 43 6.45 5.09 2.21
N TRP A 44 7.22 5.98 1.60
CA TRP A 44 8.65 5.84 1.37
C TRP A 44 9.52 6.47 2.46
N GLY A 45 8.92 7.10 3.46
CA GLY A 45 9.58 7.90 4.47
C GLY A 45 9.42 9.40 4.23
N HIS A 46 10.18 10.22 4.95
CA HIS A 46 10.12 11.66 4.80
C HIS A 46 10.60 12.13 3.42
N PRO A 47 10.02 13.20 2.86
CA PRO A 47 10.52 13.79 1.64
C PRO A 47 12.00 14.18 1.76
N GLY A 48 12.80 13.85 0.75
CA GLY A 48 14.22 14.16 0.72
C GLY A 48 15.14 13.18 1.44
N GLU A 49 14.63 12.21 2.20
CA GLU A 49 15.41 11.15 2.83
C GLU A 49 15.80 10.06 1.82
N ARG A 50 16.76 10.36 0.98
CA ARG A 50 17.20 9.46 -0.11
C ARG A 50 17.71 8.11 0.39
N GLY A 51 18.38 8.09 1.56
CA GLY A 51 18.86 6.85 2.18
C GLY A 51 17.71 5.91 2.51
N MET A 52 16.66 6.41 3.13
CA MET A 52 15.46 5.65 3.49
C MET A 52 14.75 5.14 2.23
N HIS A 53 14.56 6.01 1.22
CA HIS A 53 13.91 5.63 -0.04
C HIS A 53 14.67 4.50 -0.74
N ARG A 54 16.01 4.59 -0.75
CA ARG A 54 16.86 3.55 -1.32
C ARG A 54 16.75 2.25 -0.55
N ASP A 55 16.81 2.30 0.77
CA ASP A 55 16.74 1.10 1.62
C ASP A 55 15.42 0.36 1.45
N ILE A 56 14.30 1.08 1.41
CA ILE A 56 12.98 0.49 1.15
C ILE A 56 12.94 -0.15 -0.23
N MET A 57 13.46 0.52 -1.26
CA MET A 57 13.52 -0.05 -2.61
C MET A 57 14.36 -1.33 -2.65
N LEU A 58 15.50 -1.36 -1.97
CA LEU A 58 16.34 -2.56 -1.90
C LEU A 58 15.62 -3.71 -1.19
N HIS A 59 14.89 -3.44 -0.12
CA HIS A 59 14.06 -4.45 0.55
C HIS A 59 12.96 -4.98 -0.36
N MET A 60 12.34 -4.13 -1.17
CA MET A 60 11.33 -4.57 -2.15
C MET A 60 11.95 -5.48 -3.21
N LEU A 61 13.11 -5.13 -3.75
CA LEU A 61 13.82 -5.96 -4.73
C LEU A 61 14.27 -7.30 -4.12
N GLU A 62 14.75 -7.28 -2.89
CA GLU A 62 15.08 -8.49 -2.15
C GLU A 62 13.85 -9.37 -1.93
N ALA A 63 12.70 -8.78 -1.63
CA ALA A 63 11.45 -9.52 -1.47
C ALA A 63 11.02 -10.24 -2.74
N VAL A 64 11.28 -9.66 -3.91
CA VAL A 64 11.02 -10.32 -5.20
C VAL A 64 11.80 -11.63 -5.33
N GLU A 65 13.03 -11.65 -4.85
CA GLU A 65 13.89 -12.84 -4.90
C GLU A 65 13.61 -13.84 -3.77
N THR A 66 13.29 -13.36 -2.58
CA THR A 66 13.21 -14.19 -1.37
C THR A 66 11.82 -14.76 -1.09
N ILE A 67 10.75 -14.06 -1.48
CA ILE A 67 9.39 -14.57 -1.28
C ILE A 67 9.11 -15.68 -2.28
N LYS A 68 8.96 -16.90 -1.75
CA LYS A 68 8.66 -18.11 -2.54
C LYS A 68 7.19 -18.54 -2.44
N LYS A 69 6.52 -18.16 -1.37
CA LYS A 69 5.12 -18.51 -1.11
C LYS A 69 4.22 -17.30 -1.38
N PRO A 70 3.26 -17.40 -2.31
CA PRO A 70 2.29 -16.32 -2.57
C PRO A 70 1.51 -15.96 -1.30
N GLY A 71 1.22 -14.67 -1.14
CA GLY A 71 0.52 -14.16 0.03
C GLY A 71 1.43 -13.77 1.19
N THR A 72 2.75 -13.83 1.02
CA THR A 72 3.72 -13.41 2.04
C THR A 72 3.86 -11.90 2.07
N ILE A 73 3.75 -11.32 3.27
CA ILE A 73 3.97 -9.90 3.54
C ILE A 73 5.17 -9.79 4.49
N ILE A 74 6.21 -9.09 4.07
CA ILE A 74 7.39 -8.83 4.89
C ILE A 74 7.22 -7.47 5.56
N GLU A 75 7.21 -7.45 6.89
CA GLU A 75 7.18 -6.23 7.68
C GLU A 75 8.59 -5.68 7.88
N LEU A 76 8.81 -4.42 7.50
CA LEU A 76 10.08 -3.76 7.72
C LEU A 76 10.14 -3.16 9.13
N PRO A 77 11.32 -3.13 9.77
CA PRO A 77 11.49 -2.68 11.16
C PRO A 77 11.56 -1.14 11.29
N TYR A 78 10.98 -0.40 10.36
CA TYR A 78 10.95 1.06 10.42
C TYR A 78 9.72 1.53 11.17
N THR A 79 9.92 2.52 12.04
CA THR A 79 8.85 3.18 12.77
C THR A 79 8.80 4.66 12.42
N TRP A 80 7.60 5.22 12.41
CA TRP A 80 7.42 6.66 12.23
C TRP A 80 7.46 7.35 13.60
N PRO A 81 8.23 8.44 13.77
CA PRO A 81 8.23 9.19 15.02
C PRO A 81 6.84 9.68 15.40
N GLU A 82 6.40 9.40 16.62
CA GLU A 82 5.05 9.75 17.08
C GLU A 82 4.76 11.26 17.01
N GLU A 83 5.79 12.07 17.20
CA GLU A 83 5.70 13.52 17.07
C GLU A 83 5.33 13.97 15.67
N ASP A 84 5.78 13.25 14.65
CA ASP A 84 5.49 13.56 13.26
C ASP A 84 4.07 13.18 12.85
N PHE A 85 3.44 12.22 13.52
CA PHE A 85 2.01 11.93 13.35
C PHE A 85 1.11 13.10 13.77
N LYS A 86 1.55 13.91 14.71
CA LYS A 86 0.80 15.06 15.21
C LYS A 86 0.88 16.27 14.29
N LYS A 87 1.88 16.32 13.42
CA LYS A 87 2.03 17.37 12.40
C LYS A 87 1.11 17.10 11.21
N ARG A 88 -0.17 17.41 11.37
CA ARG A 88 -1.18 17.17 10.33
C ARG A 88 -1.22 18.21 9.21
N ASP A 89 -0.27 19.11 9.15
CA ASP A 89 -0.27 20.20 8.18
C ASP A 89 -0.09 19.73 6.73
N TRP A 90 0.36 18.50 6.54
CA TRP A 90 0.55 17.88 5.23
C TRP A 90 -0.64 17.02 4.77
N PHE A 91 -1.66 16.86 5.59
CA PHE A 91 -2.92 16.29 5.14
C PHE A 91 -3.77 17.36 4.46
N PRO A 92 -4.35 17.08 3.29
CA PRO A 92 -5.32 17.99 2.71
C PRO A 92 -6.44 18.30 3.70
N LYS A 93 -6.75 19.57 3.90
CA LYS A 93 -7.83 19.99 4.79
C LYS A 93 -9.21 19.67 4.20
N GLU A 94 -9.25 19.54 2.89
CA GLU A 94 -10.46 19.18 2.16
C GLU A 94 -10.38 17.73 1.68
N PRO A 95 -11.48 17.00 1.74
CA PRO A 95 -11.51 15.64 1.18
C PRO A 95 -11.22 15.68 -0.32
N PRO A 96 -10.62 14.65 -0.88
CA PRO A 96 -10.41 14.58 -2.32
C PRO A 96 -11.75 14.65 -3.06
N PRO A 97 -11.78 15.16 -4.30
CA PRO A 97 -13.02 15.36 -5.06
C PRO A 97 -13.93 14.13 -5.15
N TRP A 98 -13.34 12.93 -5.18
CA TRP A 98 -14.09 11.68 -5.22
C TRP A 98 -14.79 11.32 -3.90
N MET A 99 -14.39 11.94 -2.78
CA MET A 99 -15.06 11.83 -1.49
C MET A 99 -16.00 13.01 -1.19
N SER A 100 -16.10 13.98 -2.11
CA SER A 100 -16.85 15.20 -1.88
C SER A 100 -18.37 15.05 -2.08
N SER A 101 -18.82 13.97 -2.70
CA SER A 101 -20.24 13.69 -2.86
C SER A 101 -20.65 12.39 -2.16
N GLN A 102 -21.85 12.40 -1.57
CA GLN A 102 -22.40 11.20 -0.93
C GLN A 102 -22.62 10.06 -1.94
N GLU A 103 -22.88 10.42 -3.18
CA GLU A 103 -23.07 9.47 -4.28
C GLU A 103 -21.78 8.67 -4.55
N ASN A 104 -20.65 9.37 -4.67
CA ASN A 104 -19.34 8.72 -4.86
C ASN A 104 -18.94 7.81 -3.69
N ILE A 105 -19.28 8.23 -2.46
CA ILE A 105 -19.04 7.42 -1.27
C ILE A 105 -19.90 6.14 -1.31
N ASN A 106 -21.15 6.27 -1.69
CA ASN A 106 -22.06 5.12 -1.77
C ASN A 106 -21.61 4.13 -2.86
N GLU A 107 -21.22 4.62 -4.04
CA GLU A 107 -20.68 3.76 -5.10
C GLU A 107 -19.42 3.01 -4.64
N MET A 108 -18.55 3.70 -3.92
CA MET A 108 -17.35 3.06 -3.37
C MET A 108 -17.70 1.99 -2.32
N LEU A 109 -18.66 2.27 -1.46
CA LEU A 109 -19.12 1.31 -0.45
C LEU A 109 -19.77 0.08 -1.09
N GLU A 110 -20.58 0.26 -2.12
CA GLU A 110 -21.18 -0.84 -2.89
C GLU A 110 -20.09 -1.69 -3.56
N PHE A 111 -19.08 -1.03 -4.15
CA PHE A 111 -17.96 -1.73 -4.75
C PHE A 111 -17.18 -2.58 -3.72
N ILE A 112 -16.96 -2.04 -2.51
CA ILE A 112 -16.28 -2.77 -1.43
C ILE A 112 -17.12 -3.96 -0.94
N GLN A 113 -18.46 -3.80 -0.85
CA GLN A 113 -19.35 -4.85 -0.34
C GLN A 113 -19.56 -5.99 -1.33
N HIS A 114 -19.67 -5.69 -2.60
CA HIS A 114 -20.00 -6.67 -3.63
C HIS A 114 -18.78 -7.21 -4.37
N GLY A 115 -17.62 -6.56 -4.21
CA GLY A 115 -16.39 -6.94 -4.88
C GLY A 115 -16.50 -6.76 -6.40
N ASP A 116 -15.39 -6.43 -7.04
CA ASP A 116 -15.33 -6.53 -8.50
C ASP A 116 -15.14 -8.00 -8.84
N PRO A 117 -16.02 -8.62 -9.64
CA PRO A 117 -15.74 -9.91 -10.22
C PRO A 117 -14.60 -9.77 -11.23
N MET A 118 -13.37 -9.70 -10.74
CA MET A 118 -12.17 -9.81 -11.54
C MET A 118 -11.94 -11.26 -11.94
N GLU A 119 -12.90 -11.76 -12.64
CA GLU A 119 -12.74 -13.03 -13.34
C GLU A 119 -12.07 -12.85 -14.71
#